data_b03451b03e68939726d622d288237a70
#
_entry.id   b03451b03e68939726d622d288237a70
#
_cell.length_a   1.000
_cell.length_b   1.000
_cell.length_c   1.000
_cell.angle_alpha   90.00
_cell.angle_beta   90.00
_cell.angle_gamma   90.00
#
_symmetry.space_group_name_H-M   'P 1'
#
loop_
_entity.id
_entity.type
_entity.pdbx_description
1 polymer ?
#
loop_
_entity_poly.entity_id
_entity_poly.type
_entity_poly.pdbx_seq_one_letter_code
_entity_poly.pdbx_strand_id
1 'polypeptide(L)'
;MTARMATEVFAPADAPVAVLCCLAGGGVTRRYWDLDVPGANGAHSFAKTMAAKGHFVVLADHLGVGESDKPPPFELGVDVLAAEQHATFTAVLATLPELPAVGVGHSMGSMLTAIQQAHHHTYVGLALTGFANRGLPDFVPPDLIPFIDDPLRLRDELPRVLASRAPAAPPSGVRPQRPVLFHGSKLPPEVNDAVKAIAAPAPPLAAALSMVPGSIRPEMEAIDVPVLIANGDLDITGPIDDIPAGFPKAPRVDTVVLPETGHSHHAFGGRTVLYDTLDKWVRSL
;
A
#
# COMPACT_ATOMS: atom_id res chain seq x y z
N MET A 1 -20.37 17.05 -1.45
CA MET A 1 -19.95 16.48 -0.15
C MET A 1 -18.59 15.87 -0.39
N THR A 2 -17.59 16.24 0.39
CA THR A 2 -16.29 15.56 0.40
C THR A 2 -16.50 14.17 0.97
N ALA A 3 -16.05 13.14 0.26
CA ALA A 3 -16.15 11.77 0.72
C ALA A 3 -15.22 11.55 1.93
N ARG A 4 -15.66 10.80 2.93
CA ARG A 4 -14.92 10.57 4.18
C ARG A 4 -14.09 9.29 4.09
N MET A 5 -12.80 9.39 4.31
CA MET A 5 -11.96 8.24 4.60
C MET A 5 -11.96 7.94 6.11
N ALA A 6 -12.11 6.68 6.47
CA ALA A 6 -11.99 6.23 7.85
C ALA A 6 -10.52 6.15 8.25
N THR A 7 -10.18 6.76 9.38
CA THR A 7 -8.81 6.79 9.91
C THR A 7 -8.76 6.28 11.35
N GLU A 8 -7.60 5.80 11.76
CA GLU A 8 -7.28 5.41 13.12
C GLU A 8 -5.87 5.88 13.47
N VAL A 9 -5.68 6.44 14.66
CA VAL A 9 -4.38 7.00 15.09
C VAL A 9 -3.86 6.24 16.30
N PHE A 10 -2.64 5.74 16.20
CA PHE A 10 -1.88 5.17 17.29
C PHE A 10 -0.85 6.19 17.74
N ALA A 11 -0.97 6.63 18.99
CA ALA A 11 -0.06 7.61 19.58
C ALA A 11 1.08 6.92 20.32
N PRO A 12 2.32 7.46 20.24
CA PRO A 12 3.42 7.00 21.09
C PRO A 12 3.19 7.36 22.56
N ALA A 13 3.75 6.55 23.46
CA ALA A 13 3.70 6.84 24.89
C ALA A 13 4.75 7.89 25.30
N ASP A 14 5.87 7.93 24.61
CA ASP A 14 7.01 8.82 24.86
C ASP A 14 7.07 9.96 23.82
N ALA A 15 8.14 10.77 23.90
CA ALA A 15 8.36 11.90 22.99
C ALA A 15 8.30 11.45 21.52
N PRO A 16 7.43 12.06 20.71
CA PRO A 16 7.20 11.61 19.32
C PRO A 16 8.37 12.01 18.40
N VAL A 17 8.62 11.15 17.39
CA VAL A 17 9.70 11.30 16.40
C VAL A 17 9.16 11.75 15.05
N ALA A 18 8.15 11.08 14.56
CA ALA A 18 7.55 11.31 13.23
C ALA A 18 6.10 10.85 13.19
N VAL A 19 5.39 11.18 12.11
CA VAL A 19 4.07 10.65 11.79
C VAL A 19 4.16 9.74 10.57
N LEU A 20 3.72 8.49 10.71
CA LEU A 20 3.66 7.50 9.64
C LEU A 20 2.23 7.44 9.09
N CYS A 21 2.02 7.88 7.86
CA CYS A 21 0.73 7.86 7.16
C CYS A 21 0.63 6.58 6.33
N CYS A 22 -0.21 5.63 6.74
CA CYS A 22 -0.19 4.26 6.25
C CYS A 22 -1.38 3.93 5.33
N LEU A 23 -1.08 3.44 4.11
CA LEU A 23 -2.04 2.97 3.11
C LEU A 23 -1.83 1.48 2.82
N ALA A 24 -2.87 0.68 3.04
CA ALA A 24 -2.83 -0.75 2.83
C ALA A 24 -2.92 -1.13 1.33
N GLY A 25 -2.57 -2.37 1.02
CA GLY A 25 -2.67 -2.94 -0.32
C GLY A 25 -4.11 -3.18 -0.78
N GLY A 26 -4.26 -3.54 -2.05
CA GLY A 26 -5.55 -3.97 -2.59
C GLY A 26 -6.02 -5.28 -1.95
N GLY A 27 -7.31 -5.34 -1.62
CA GLY A 27 -7.92 -6.56 -1.08
C GLY A 27 -7.95 -6.68 0.44
N VAL A 28 -7.46 -5.66 1.16
CA VAL A 28 -7.47 -5.62 2.64
C VAL A 28 -7.86 -4.23 3.13
N THR A 29 -8.32 -4.16 4.39
CA THR A 29 -8.60 -2.89 5.09
C THR A 29 -7.34 -2.33 5.75
N ARG A 30 -7.43 -1.13 6.35
CA ARG A 30 -6.37 -0.51 7.18
C ARG A 30 -5.89 -1.41 8.32
N ARG A 31 -6.69 -2.43 8.71
CA ARG A 31 -6.30 -3.45 9.70
C ARG A 31 -5.09 -4.28 9.29
N TYR A 32 -4.67 -4.21 8.04
CA TYR A 32 -3.39 -4.77 7.60
C TYR A 32 -2.21 -4.26 8.46
N TRP A 33 -2.25 -2.99 8.84
CA TRP A 33 -1.21 -2.35 9.66
C TRP A 33 -1.35 -2.62 11.18
N ASP A 34 -2.52 -3.08 11.61
CA ASP A 34 -2.79 -3.54 12.99
C ASP A 34 -3.32 -4.98 12.95
N LEU A 35 -2.55 -5.89 12.36
CA LEU A 35 -2.95 -7.29 12.20
C LEU A 35 -3.02 -7.95 13.57
N ASP A 36 -4.24 -8.33 13.97
CA ASP A 36 -4.50 -9.01 15.24
C ASP A 36 -4.46 -10.52 15.04
N VAL A 37 -3.42 -11.15 15.57
CA VAL A 37 -3.25 -12.61 15.56
C VAL A 37 -3.46 -13.12 16.98
N PRO A 38 -4.45 -13.98 17.22
CA PRO A 38 -4.72 -14.54 18.56
C PRO A 38 -3.48 -15.19 19.19
N GLY A 39 -3.18 -14.83 20.43
CA GLY A 39 -2.02 -15.36 21.16
C GLY A 39 -0.65 -14.72 20.82
N ALA A 40 -0.56 -13.86 19.81
CA ALA A 40 0.69 -13.23 19.41
C ALA A 40 0.99 -11.91 20.16
N ASN A 41 0.13 -11.46 21.07
CA ASN A 41 0.33 -10.27 21.92
C ASN A 41 0.70 -9.00 21.13
N GLY A 42 0.09 -8.82 19.96
CA GLY A 42 0.34 -7.66 19.08
C GLY A 42 1.64 -7.72 18.27
N ALA A 43 2.37 -8.84 18.26
CA ALA A 43 3.63 -8.99 17.54
C ALA A 43 3.49 -8.82 16.00
N HIS A 44 2.29 -8.91 15.45
CA HIS A 44 1.99 -8.70 14.03
C HIS A 44 1.46 -7.28 13.74
N SER A 45 1.26 -6.45 14.77
CA SER A 45 0.80 -5.08 14.61
C SER A 45 2.00 -4.16 14.33
N PHE A 46 2.07 -3.67 13.09
CA PHE A 46 2.96 -2.59 12.72
C PHE A 46 2.66 -1.32 13.53
N ALA A 47 1.37 -0.95 13.60
CA ALA A 47 0.94 0.27 14.27
C ALA A 47 1.37 0.33 15.74
N LYS A 48 1.11 -0.73 16.50
CA LYS A 48 1.51 -0.80 17.93
C LYS A 48 3.01 -0.81 18.09
N THR A 49 3.73 -1.54 17.21
CA THR A 49 5.19 -1.62 17.27
C THR A 49 5.84 -0.26 16.97
N MET A 50 5.37 0.45 15.94
CA MET A 50 5.93 1.75 15.59
C MET A 50 5.51 2.84 16.59
N ALA A 51 4.32 2.76 17.17
CA ALA A 51 3.93 3.62 18.28
C ALA A 51 4.84 3.43 19.50
N ALA A 52 5.16 2.19 19.85
CA ALA A 52 6.13 1.89 20.91
C ALA A 52 7.56 2.38 20.62
N LYS A 53 7.90 2.58 19.34
CA LYS A 53 9.18 3.17 18.90
C LYS A 53 9.15 4.71 18.82
N GLY A 54 8.05 5.36 19.22
CA GLY A 54 7.95 6.82 19.27
C GLY A 54 7.33 7.46 18.02
N HIS A 55 6.63 6.73 17.19
CA HIS A 55 5.95 7.30 16.02
C HIS A 55 4.45 7.42 16.24
N PHE A 56 3.83 8.52 15.81
CA PHE A 56 2.41 8.48 15.50
C PHE A 56 2.19 7.61 14.26
N VAL A 57 1.19 6.73 14.29
CA VAL A 57 0.83 5.91 13.14
C VAL A 57 -0.62 6.17 12.77
N VAL A 58 -0.83 6.71 11.59
CA VAL A 58 -2.15 7.04 11.04
C VAL A 58 -2.51 6.02 9.98
N LEU A 59 -3.50 5.21 10.27
CA LEU A 59 -4.04 4.20 9.35
C LEU A 59 -5.24 4.77 8.62
N ALA A 60 -5.37 4.52 7.32
CA ALA A 60 -6.55 4.92 6.56
C ALA A 60 -7.08 3.78 5.69
N ASP A 61 -8.41 3.63 5.63
CA ASP A 61 -9.06 2.85 4.58
C ASP A 61 -9.19 3.69 3.31
N HIS A 62 -8.85 3.12 2.15
CA HIS A 62 -9.14 3.77 0.88
C HIS A 62 -10.65 4.01 0.71
N LEU A 63 -11.04 5.02 -0.08
CA LEU A 63 -12.43 5.15 -0.49
C LEU A 63 -12.91 3.86 -1.17
N GLY A 64 -14.13 3.45 -0.88
CA GLY A 64 -14.69 2.19 -1.33
C GLY A 64 -14.33 0.98 -0.47
N VAL A 65 -13.43 1.12 0.52
CA VAL A 65 -12.91 0.04 1.37
C VAL A 65 -13.29 0.24 2.83
N GLY A 66 -13.49 -0.85 3.54
CA GLY A 66 -13.67 -0.86 5.00
C GLY A 66 -14.78 0.06 5.49
N GLU A 67 -14.44 0.99 6.37
CA GLU A 67 -15.34 1.95 6.99
C GLU A 67 -15.34 3.33 6.30
N SER A 68 -14.60 3.49 5.20
CA SER A 68 -14.65 4.68 4.35
C SER A 68 -15.93 4.74 3.53
N ASP A 69 -16.30 5.95 3.10
CA ASP A 69 -17.42 6.15 2.18
C ASP A 69 -17.20 5.35 0.87
N LYS A 70 -18.29 4.95 0.24
CA LYS A 70 -18.28 4.06 -0.93
C LYS A 70 -18.92 4.74 -2.15
N PRO A 71 -18.23 5.73 -2.75
CA PRO A 71 -18.66 6.30 -4.04
C PRO A 71 -18.73 5.22 -5.13
N PRO A 72 -19.36 5.51 -6.27
CA PRO A 72 -19.35 4.59 -7.40
C PRO A 72 -17.92 4.16 -7.76
N PRO A 73 -17.62 2.86 -7.87
CA PRO A 73 -16.23 2.36 -7.95
C PRO A 73 -15.48 2.83 -9.20
N PHE A 74 -16.17 3.16 -10.29
CA PHE A 74 -15.54 3.67 -11.52
C PHE A 74 -15.31 5.18 -11.52
N GLU A 75 -15.75 5.90 -10.49
CA GLU A 75 -15.39 7.29 -10.23
C GLU A 75 -14.12 7.41 -9.37
N LEU A 76 -13.66 6.30 -8.78
CA LEU A 76 -12.46 6.23 -7.94
C LEU A 76 -11.20 5.99 -8.76
N GLY A 77 -10.87 6.92 -9.66
CA GLY A 77 -9.58 6.94 -10.34
C GLY A 77 -8.42 7.14 -9.35
N VAL A 78 -7.19 6.82 -9.76
CA VAL A 78 -6.03 6.92 -8.88
C VAL A 78 -5.75 8.35 -8.44
N ASP A 79 -6.03 9.34 -9.30
CA ASP A 79 -5.84 10.75 -8.99
C ASP A 79 -6.87 11.24 -7.95
N VAL A 80 -8.12 10.76 -8.05
CA VAL A 80 -9.18 11.02 -7.06
C VAL A 80 -8.78 10.40 -5.72
N LEU A 81 -8.34 9.15 -5.72
CA LEU A 81 -7.88 8.48 -4.50
C LEU A 81 -6.70 9.21 -3.86
N ALA A 82 -5.71 9.62 -4.65
CA ALA A 82 -4.53 10.35 -4.15
C ALA A 82 -4.90 11.73 -3.57
N ALA A 83 -5.82 12.46 -4.20
CA ALA A 83 -6.30 13.75 -3.70
C ALA A 83 -7.06 13.61 -2.37
N GLU A 84 -7.95 12.63 -2.26
CA GLU A 84 -8.70 12.38 -1.02
C GLU A 84 -7.80 11.86 0.12
N GLN A 85 -6.78 11.05 -0.20
CA GLN A 85 -5.76 10.63 0.74
C GLN A 85 -4.95 11.83 1.25
N HIS A 86 -4.51 12.71 0.34
CA HIS A 86 -3.82 13.94 0.72
C HIS A 86 -4.68 14.80 1.65
N ALA A 87 -5.93 15.07 1.27
CA ALA A 87 -6.84 15.87 2.09
C ALA A 87 -7.07 15.24 3.48
N THR A 88 -7.26 13.93 3.53
CA THR A 88 -7.47 13.18 4.78
C THR A 88 -6.25 13.23 5.68
N PHE A 89 -5.06 12.89 5.17
CA PHE A 89 -3.83 12.90 5.97
C PHE A 89 -3.47 14.32 6.40
N THR A 90 -3.61 15.33 5.55
CA THR A 90 -3.39 16.73 5.92
C THR A 90 -4.30 17.17 7.06
N ALA A 91 -5.59 16.79 7.02
CA ALA A 91 -6.52 17.10 8.10
C ALA A 91 -6.14 16.41 9.43
N VAL A 92 -5.68 15.15 9.38
CA VAL A 92 -5.20 14.44 10.58
C VAL A 92 -3.89 15.05 11.10
N LEU A 93 -2.93 15.32 10.22
CA LEU A 93 -1.64 15.93 10.57
C LEU A 93 -1.82 17.28 11.27
N ALA A 94 -2.81 18.09 10.86
CA ALA A 94 -3.14 19.35 11.52
C ALA A 94 -3.65 19.21 12.97
N THR A 95 -4.04 18.01 13.40
CA THR A 95 -4.45 17.72 14.79
C THR A 95 -3.33 17.18 15.66
N LEU A 96 -2.17 16.87 15.07
CA LEU A 96 -1.00 16.29 15.75
C LEU A 96 0.08 17.35 15.96
N PRO A 97 1.08 17.11 16.83
CA PRO A 97 2.26 17.96 16.91
C PRO A 97 2.94 18.11 15.54
N GLU A 98 3.59 19.24 15.31
CA GLU A 98 4.38 19.47 14.09
C GLU A 98 5.60 18.56 14.08
N LEU A 99 5.55 17.52 13.22
CA LEU A 99 6.56 16.47 13.10
C LEU A 99 6.74 16.11 11.62
N PRO A 100 7.91 15.54 11.24
CA PRO A 100 8.10 14.98 9.93
C PRO A 100 7.02 13.94 9.61
N ALA A 101 6.33 14.07 8.48
CA ALA A 101 5.36 13.11 8.00
C ALA A 101 5.98 12.21 6.93
N VAL A 102 5.82 10.90 7.08
CA VAL A 102 6.34 9.88 6.16
C VAL A 102 5.18 9.08 5.57
N GLY A 103 5.14 8.97 4.24
CA GLY A 103 4.17 8.12 3.56
C GLY A 103 4.61 6.66 3.61
N VAL A 104 3.77 5.79 4.14
CA VAL A 104 4.03 4.34 4.23
C VAL A 104 2.98 3.58 3.45
N GLY A 105 3.36 2.97 2.34
CA GLY A 105 2.46 2.20 1.50
C GLY A 105 2.79 0.72 1.49
N HIS A 106 1.77 -0.11 1.19
CA HIS A 106 1.96 -1.51 0.88
C HIS A 106 1.26 -1.86 -0.43
N SER A 107 1.98 -2.50 -1.39
CA SER A 107 1.41 -2.98 -2.65
C SER A 107 0.69 -1.85 -3.43
N MET A 108 -0.60 -1.98 -3.74
CA MET A 108 -1.42 -0.93 -4.30
C MET A 108 -1.35 0.37 -3.47
N GLY A 109 -1.28 0.27 -2.14
CA GLY A 109 -1.09 1.42 -1.27
C GLY A 109 0.26 2.11 -1.49
N SER A 110 1.34 1.39 -1.81
CA SER A 110 2.63 1.98 -2.20
C SER A 110 2.50 2.80 -3.49
N MET A 111 1.81 2.25 -4.50
CA MET A 111 1.52 2.97 -5.75
C MET A 111 0.76 4.27 -5.47
N LEU A 112 -0.32 4.21 -4.69
CA LEU A 112 -1.13 5.39 -4.36
C LEU A 112 -0.37 6.41 -3.51
N THR A 113 0.49 5.96 -2.59
CA THR A 113 1.38 6.84 -1.80
C THR A 113 2.37 7.58 -2.71
N ALA A 114 2.94 6.90 -3.71
CA ALA A 114 3.82 7.54 -4.69
C ALA A 114 3.08 8.57 -5.56
N ILE A 115 1.87 8.25 -6.04
CA ILE A 115 1.02 9.18 -6.80
C ILE A 115 0.68 10.40 -5.94
N GLN A 116 0.25 10.19 -4.69
CA GLN A 116 -0.03 11.29 -3.76
C GLN A 116 1.18 12.18 -3.57
N GLN A 117 2.37 11.64 -3.33
CA GLN A 117 3.58 12.44 -3.15
C GLN A 117 3.94 13.22 -4.40
N ALA A 118 3.89 12.61 -5.57
CA ALA A 118 4.22 13.29 -6.82
C ALA A 118 3.31 14.48 -7.12
N HIS A 119 2.03 14.42 -6.72
CA HIS A 119 1.06 15.47 -7.00
C HIS A 119 0.93 16.51 -5.88
N HIS A 120 1.19 16.13 -4.62
CA HIS A 120 0.84 16.95 -3.46
C HIS A 120 2.01 17.23 -2.50
N HIS A 121 3.19 16.61 -2.67
CA HIS A 121 4.39 16.83 -1.86
C HIS A 121 4.11 16.81 -0.34
N THR A 122 3.37 15.80 0.12
CA THR A 122 2.88 15.71 1.50
C THR A 122 3.96 15.28 2.49
N TYR A 123 4.94 14.46 2.03
CA TYR A 123 5.84 13.70 2.89
C TYR A 123 7.29 14.12 2.73
N VAL A 124 8.07 13.99 3.82
CA VAL A 124 9.52 14.17 3.81
C VAL A 124 10.28 12.94 3.34
N GLY A 125 9.59 11.79 3.20
CA GLY A 125 10.13 10.53 2.70
C GLY A 125 9.03 9.50 2.49
N LEU A 126 9.31 8.48 1.68
CA LEU A 126 8.38 7.41 1.35
C LEU A 126 8.94 6.04 1.73
N ALA A 127 8.16 5.21 2.43
CA ALA A 127 8.44 3.79 2.62
C ALA A 127 7.44 2.96 1.81
N LEU A 128 7.91 2.38 0.70
CA LEU A 128 7.10 1.62 -0.24
C LEU A 128 7.39 0.14 -0.04
N THR A 129 6.44 -0.59 0.52
CA THR A 129 6.58 -2.01 0.86
C THR A 129 5.76 -2.88 -0.10
N GLY A 130 6.27 -4.06 -0.46
CA GLY A 130 5.61 -4.92 -1.44
C GLY A 130 5.39 -4.21 -2.78
N PHE A 131 6.34 -3.36 -3.18
CA PHE A 131 6.24 -2.49 -4.34
C PHE A 131 7.01 -3.04 -5.54
N ALA A 132 6.42 -2.92 -6.74
CA ALA A 132 7.06 -3.28 -7.99
C ALA A 132 6.82 -2.20 -9.04
N ASN A 133 7.89 -1.65 -9.63
CA ASN A 133 7.81 -0.72 -10.76
C ASN A 133 7.42 -1.43 -12.07
N ARG A 134 7.67 -2.74 -12.17
CA ARG A 134 7.29 -3.58 -13.30
C ARG A 134 5.83 -4.06 -13.27
N GLY A 135 5.05 -3.64 -12.25
CA GLY A 135 3.71 -4.19 -12.02
C GLY A 135 3.74 -5.69 -11.74
N LEU A 136 2.65 -6.36 -12.08
CA LEU A 136 2.48 -7.80 -11.92
C LEU A 136 2.08 -8.42 -13.28
N PRO A 137 2.99 -8.54 -14.27
CA PRO A 137 2.66 -8.89 -15.65
C PRO A 137 1.94 -10.25 -15.76
N ASP A 138 2.26 -11.20 -14.91
CA ASP A 138 1.62 -12.53 -14.88
C ASP A 138 0.16 -12.49 -14.41
N PHE A 139 -0.29 -11.37 -13.83
CA PHE A 139 -1.63 -11.18 -13.29
C PHE A 139 -2.45 -10.15 -14.08
N VAL A 140 -1.89 -9.57 -15.16
CA VAL A 140 -2.60 -8.61 -16.00
C VAL A 140 -3.78 -9.32 -16.67
N PRO A 141 -5.02 -8.83 -16.50
CA PRO A 141 -6.19 -9.38 -17.17
C PRO A 141 -6.04 -9.33 -18.71
N PRO A 142 -6.56 -10.32 -19.44
CA PRO A 142 -6.38 -10.40 -20.91
C PRO A 142 -6.81 -9.15 -21.69
N ASP A 143 -7.84 -8.45 -21.23
CA ASP A 143 -8.35 -7.21 -21.82
C ASP A 143 -7.47 -5.99 -21.53
N LEU A 144 -6.52 -6.09 -20.59
CA LEU A 144 -5.51 -5.05 -20.30
C LEU A 144 -4.16 -5.32 -20.97
N ILE A 145 -3.93 -6.53 -21.50
CA ILE A 145 -2.69 -6.88 -22.22
C ILE A 145 -2.38 -5.89 -23.36
N PRO A 146 -3.35 -5.42 -24.18
CA PRO A 146 -3.08 -4.47 -25.27
C PRO A 146 -2.51 -3.12 -24.82
N PHE A 147 -2.57 -2.82 -23.52
CA PHE A 147 -2.10 -1.56 -22.95
C PHE A 147 -0.74 -1.67 -22.25
N ILE A 148 -0.11 -2.85 -22.20
CA ILE A 148 1.20 -3.03 -21.55
C ILE A 148 2.26 -2.14 -22.18
N ASP A 149 2.20 -1.93 -23.49
CA ASP A 149 3.14 -1.08 -24.23
C ASP A 149 2.80 0.42 -24.16
N ASP A 150 1.57 0.76 -23.72
CA ASP A 150 1.12 2.14 -23.53
C ASP A 150 0.32 2.28 -22.22
N PRO A 151 0.99 2.15 -21.07
CA PRO A 151 0.33 2.13 -19.76
C PRO A 151 -0.30 3.47 -19.36
N LEU A 152 0.14 4.59 -19.95
CA LEU A 152 -0.44 5.90 -19.67
C LEU A 152 -1.80 6.07 -20.38
N ARG A 153 -1.91 5.60 -21.60
CA ARG A 153 -3.20 5.54 -22.31
C ARG A 153 -4.22 4.68 -21.56
N LEU A 154 -3.75 3.63 -20.89
CA LEU A 154 -4.64 2.80 -20.07
C LEU A 154 -5.36 3.60 -19.00
N ARG A 155 -4.71 4.58 -18.36
CA ARG A 155 -5.34 5.39 -17.30
C ARG A 155 -6.61 6.09 -17.79
N ASP A 156 -6.57 6.62 -19.00
CA ASP A 156 -7.71 7.33 -19.60
C ASP A 156 -8.84 6.38 -20.04
N GLU A 157 -8.47 5.20 -20.52
CA GLU A 157 -9.42 4.23 -21.05
C GLU A 157 -9.94 3.24 -20.00
N LEU A 158 -9.24 3.07 -18.89
CA LEU A 158 -9.53 2.04 -17.88
C LEU A 158 -10.96 2.09 -17.32
N PRO A 159 -11.55 3.25 -16.99
CA PRO A 159 -12.93 3.30 -16.51
C PRO A 159 -13.90 2.71 -17.53
N ARG A 160 -13.71 2.99 -18.83
CA ARG A 160 -14.52 2.47 -19.92
C ARG A 160 -14.31 0.97 -20.13
N VAL A 161 -13.06 0.53 -20.09
CA VAL A 161 -12.71 -0.89 -20.24
C VAL A 161 -13.33 -1.72 -19.12
N LEU A 162 -13.21 -1.28 -17.88
CA LEU A 162 -13.77 -2.01 -16.74
C LEU A 162 -15.31 -1.93 -16.69
N ALA A 163 -15.91 -0.80 -17.08
CA ALA A 163 -17.37 -0.67 -17.15
C ALA A 163 -17.99 -1.54 -18.25
N SER A 164 -17.24 -1.84 -19.32
CA SER A 164 -17.70 -2.73 -20.39
C SER A 164 -17.65 -4.22 -20.03
N ARG A 165 -16.96 -4.57 -18.93
CA ARG A 165 -17.02 -5.92 -18.38
C ARG A 165 -18.45 -6.14 -17.93
N ALA A 166 -19.16 -7.08 -18.59
CA ALA A 166 -20.48 -7.52 -18.10
C ALA A 166 -20.33 -7.82 -16.60
N PRO A 167 -21.32 -7.49 -15.75
CA PRO A 167 -21.27 -7.90 -14.37
C PRO A 167 -21.02 -9.40 -14.38
N ALA A 168 -19.81 -9.78 -13.98
CA ALA A 168 -19.47 -11.20 -13.87
C ALA A 168 -20.57 -11.76 -12.97
N ALA A 169 -21.30 -12.77 -13.47
CA ALA A 169 -22.26 -13.48 -12.65
C ALA A 169 -21.55 -13.74 -11.31
N PRO A 170 -22.22 -13.50 -10.17
CA PRO A 170 -21.56 -13.67 -8.88
C PRO A 170 -20.87 -15.01 -8.92
N PRO A 171 -19.55 -15.10 -8.67
CA PRO A 171 -18.82 -16.32 -8.90
C PRO A 171 -19.53 -17.41 -8.12
N SER A 172 -20.06 -18.38 -8.85
CA SER A 172 -20.66 -19.57 -8.27
C SER A 172 -19.61 -20.21 -7.37
N GLY A 173 -19.65 -19.93 -6.08
CA GLY A 173 -19.00 -20.66 -4.98
C GLY A 173 -17.49 -20.85 -4.98
N VAL A 174 -16.79 -20.61 -6.08
CA VAL A 174 -15.34 -20.78 -6.16
C VAL A 174 -14.71 -19.40 -6.39
N ARG A 175 -14.42 -18.70 -5.29
CA ARG A 175 -13.38 -17.66 -5.36
C ARG A 175 -12.09 -18.35 -5.82
N PRO A 176 -11.40 -17.89 -6.89
CA PRO A 176 -10.06 -18.41 -7.16
C PRO A 176 -9.28 -18.31 -5.85
N GLN A 177 -8.51 -19.36 -5.54
CA GLN A 177 -7.70 -19.42 -4.32
C GLN A 177 -6.56 -18.40 -4.42
N ARG A 178 -6.90 -17.09 -4.35
CA ARG A 178 -5.94 -15.98 -4.27
C ARG A 178 -5.12 -15.96 -2.97
N PRO A 179 -5.55 -16.57 -1.82
CA PRO A 179 -4.74 -16.59 -0.60
C PRO A 179 -3.34 -17.16 -0.80
N VAL A 180 -3.18 -18.18 -1.66
CA VAL A 180 -1.87 -18.84 -1.88
C VAL A 180 -0.84 -17.91 -2.52
N LEU A 181 -1.27 -16.98 -3.39
CA LEU A 181 -0.38 -16.03 -4.06
C LEU A 181 0.17 -14.96 -3.11
N PHE A 182 -0.64 -14.52 -2.14
CA PHE A 182 -0.25 -13.43 -1.23
C PHE A 182 0.41 -13.92 0.06
N HIS A 183 0.15 -15.15 0.48
CA HIS A 183 0.52 -15.62 1.82
C HIS A 183 1.52 -16.77 1.79
N GLY A 184 1.76 -17.40 0.65
CA GLY A 184 2.52 -18.65 0.61
C GLY A 184 1.84 -19.78 1.39
N SER A 185 2.22 -21.02 1.12
CA SER A 185 1.64 -22.22 1.76
C SER A 185 2.10 -22.46 3.21
N LYS A 186 2.83 -21.51 3.83
CA LYS A 186 3.58 -21.74 5.07
C LYS A 186 3.14 -20.89 6.28
N LEU A 187 2.03 -20.12 6.17
CA LEU A 187 1.54 -19.38 7.33
C LEU A 187 0.85 -20.31 8.33
N PRO A 188 1.08 -20.13 9.65
CA PRO A 188 0.28 -20.77 10.68
C PRO A 188 -1.22 -20.49 10.47
N PRO A 189 -2.11 -21.46 10.80
CA PRO A 189 -3.55 -21.29 10.59
C PRO A 189 -4.12 -20.01 11.21
N GLU A 190 -3.73 -19.68 12.43
CA GLU A 190 -4.18 -18.49 13.16
C GLU A 190 -3.75 -17.19 12.46
N VAL A 191 -2.56 -17.14 11.87
CA VAL A 191 -2.08 -15.98 11.10
C VAL A 191 -2.84 -15.86 9.79
N ASN A 192 -3.04 -16.99 9.08
CA ASN A 192 -3.79 -17.02 7.84
C ASN A 192 -5.26 -16.59 8.05
N ASP A 193 -5.87 -16.99 9.15
CA ASP A 193 -7.24 -16.61 9.48
C ASP A 193 -7.33 -15.12 9.86
N ALA A 194 -6.35 -14.56 10.57
CA ALA A 194 -6.27 -13.14 10.84
C ALA A 194 -6.16 -12.32 9.53
N VAL A 195 -5.35 -12.77 8.57
CA VAL A 195 -5.24 -12.10 7.26
C VAL A 195 -6.54 -12.20 6.46
N LYS A 196 -7.25 -13.33 6.51
CA LYS A 196 -8.57 -13.46 5.87
C LYS A 196 -9.62 -12.54 6.49
N ALA A 197 -9.55 -12.33 7.82
CA ALA A 197 -10.51 -11.51 8.56
C ALA A 197 -10.47 -10.02 8.15
N ILE A 198 -9.34 -9.53 7.63
CA ILE A 198 -9.18 -8.14 7.16
C ILE A 198 -9.44 -7.96 5.67
N ALA A 199 -9.85 -9.01 4.97
CA ALA A 199 -10.09 -8.97 3.52
C ALA A 199 -11.25 -8.03 3.16
N ALA A 200 -11.05 -7.25 2.10
CA ALA A 200 -12.03 -6.31 1.56
C ALA A 200 -11.92 -6.22 0.02
N PRO A 201 -12.97 -5.78 -0.69
CA PRO A 201 -12.83 -5.44 -2.11
C PRO A 201 -11.81 -4.32 -2.31
N ALA A 202 -11.00 -4.42 -3.36
CA ALA A 202 -10.10 -3.32 -3.75
C ALA A 202 -10.82 -2.32 -4.68
N PRO A 203 -10.44 -1.02 -4.67
CA PRO A 203 -10.85 -0.07 -5.70
C PRO A 203 -10.43 -0.58 -7.08
N PRO A 204 -11.37 -0.83 -8.01
CA PRO A 204 -11.08 -1.63 -9.21
C PRO A 204 -10.09 -0.95 -10.18
N LEU A 205 -10.16 0.38 -10.30
CA LEU A 205 -9.25 1.12 -11.17
C LEU A 205 -7.80 1.09 -10.63
N ALA A 206 -7.62 1.34 -9.33
CA ALA A 206 -6.30 1.28 -8.70
C ALA A 206 -5.73 -0.14 -8.71
N ALA A 207 -6.56 -1.14 -8.42
CA ALA A 207 -6.16 -2.54 -8.46
C ALA A 207 -5.71 -2.98 -9.88
N ALA A 208 -6.40 -2.54 -10.92
CA ALA A 208 -6.02 -2.84 -12.30
C ALA A 208 -4.68 -2.16 -12.68
N LEU A 209 -4.53 -0.87 -12.36
CA LEU A 209 -3.28 -0.14 -12.64
C LEU A 209 -2.08 -0.69 -11.89
N SER A 210 -2.24 -1.17 -10.64
CA SER A 210 -1.14 -1.75 -9.87
C SER A 210 -0.55 -3.02 -10.50
N MET A 211 -1.26 -3.67 -11.42
CA MET A 211 -0.78 -4.85 -12.15
C MET A 211 -0.02 -4.49 -13.43
N VAL A 212 -0.27 -3.31 -14.01
CA VAL A 212 0.26 -2.95 -15.33
C VAL A 212 1.66 -2.33 -15.21
N PRO A 213 2.68 -2.87 -15.89
CA PRO A 213 4.04 -2.33 -15.88
C PRO A 213 4.08 -0.85 -16.30
N GLY A 214 4.80 -0.03 -15.55
CA GLY A 214 5.02 1.38 -15.90
C GLY A 214 3.82 2.30 -15.77
N SER A 215 2.71 1.84 -15.18
CA SER A 215 1.46 2.62 -15.05
C SER A 215 1.59 3.91 -14.25
N ILE A 216 2.62 4.03 -13.40
CA ILE A 216 2.92 5.21 -12.58
C ILE A 216 4.34 5.75 -12.82
N ARG A 217 4.92 5.46 -13.98
CA ARG A 217 6.29 5.93 -14.30
C ARG A 217 6.47 7.44 -14.13
N PRO A 218 5.58 8.32 -14.63
CA PRO A 218 5.75 9.76 -14.47
C PRO A 218 5.81 10.20 -13.01
N GLU A 219 5.02 9.58 -12.14
CA GLU A 219 4.99 9.90 -10.72
C GLU A 219 6.28 9.43 -10.04
N MET A 220 6.75 8.22 -10.32
CA MET A 220 8.03 7.74 -9.79
C MET A 220 9.19 8.66 -10.19
N GLU A 221 9.23 9.08 -11.47
CA GLU A 221 10.24 10.00 -12.01
C GLU A 221 10.16 11.42 -11.40
N ALA A 222 9.00 11.78 -10.81
CA ALA A 222 8.80 13.07 -10.16
C ALA A 222 9.18 13.09 -8.68
N ILE A 223 9.28 11.94 -8.00
CA ILE A 223 9.61 11.84 -6.57
C ILE A 223 11.00 12.41 -6.30
N ASP A 224 11.05 13.41 -5.41
CA ASP A 224 12.23 14.18 -5.04
C ASP A 224 12.59 14.10 -3.53
N VAL A 225 11.98 13.14 -2.84
CA VAL A 225 12.26 12.83 -1.43
C VAL A 225 12.94 11.46 -1.28
N PRO A 226 13.63 11.18 -0.15
CA PRO A 226 14.17 9.85 0.13
C PRO A 226 13.10 8.75 0.04
N VAL A 227 13.50 7.59 -0.50
CA VAL A 227 12.61 6.42 -0.66
C VAL A 227 13.24 5.20 -0.02
N LEU A 228 12.48 4.46 0.77
CA LEU A 228 12.81 3.12 1.26
C LEU A 228 11.92 2.12 0.52
N ILE A 229 12.52 1.12 -0.12
CA ILE A 229 11.82 -0.02 -0.72
C ILE A 229 12.05 -1.26 0.15
N ALA A 230 10.97 -1.93 0.56
CA ALA A 230 11.05 -3.16 1.34
C ALA A 230 10.18 -4.25 0.70
N ASN A 231 10.82 -5.32 0.22
CA ASN A 231 10.13 -6.46 -0.39
C ASN A 231 10.58 -7.77 0.25
N GLY A 232 9.69 -8.76 0.29
CA GLY A 232 10.05 -10.11 0.73
C GLY A 232 10.81 -10.87 -0.34
N ASP A 233 11.66 -11.80 0.06
CA ASP A 233 12.37 -12.71 -0.85
C ASP A 233 11.44 -13.72 -1.54
N LEU A 234 10.25 -13.93 -0.99
CA LEU A 234 9.17 -14.76 -1.54
C LEU A 234 8.00 -13.91 -2.06
N ASP A 235 8.21 -12.59 -2.23
CA ASP A 235 7.17 -11.66 -2.68
C ASP A 235 6.89 -11.81 -4.20
N ILE A 236 5.66 -11.49 -4.59
CA ILE A 236 5.23 -11.48 -6.00
C ILE A 236 5.82 -10.31 -6.80
N THR A 237 6.45 -9.35 -6.15
CA THR A 237 6.99 -8.13 -6.77
C THR A 237 8.19 -8.35 -7.70
N GLY A 238 8.86 -9.50 -7.59
CA GLY A 238 10.08 -9.81 -8.33
C GLY A 238 11.34 -9.11 -7.77
N PRO A 239 12.42 -9.04 -8.57
CA PRO A 239 13.69 -8.48 -8.11
C PRO A 239 13.57 -7.06 -7.62
N ILE A 240 14.17 -6.76 -6.46
CA ILE A 240 14.16 -5.41 -5.87
C ILE A 240 15.17 -4.47 -6.54
N ASP A 241 16.21 -5.02 -7.16
CA ASP A 241 17.38 -4.28 -7.66
C ASP A 241 17.02 -3.31 -8.81
N ASP A 242 15.96 -3.61 -9.57
CA ASP A 242 15.51 -2.78 -10.69
C ASP A 242 14.65 -1.58 -10.26
N ILE A 243 14.15 -1.59 -9.02
CA ILE A 243 13.19 -0.57 -8.56
C ILE A 243 13.83 0.81 -8.37
N PRO A 244 15.06 0.95 -7.80
CA PRO A 244 15.68 2.25 -7.57
C PRO A 244 15.82 3.11 -8.83
N ALA A 245 16.09 2.50 -9.99
CA ALA A 245 16.21 3.23 -11.26
C ALA A 245 14.93 3.98 -11.67
N GLY A 246 13.77 3.61 -11.11
CA GLY A 246 12.51 4.30 -11.35
C GLY A 246 12.36 5.64 -10.63
N PHE A 247 13.29 5.99 -9.71
CA PHE A 247 13.25 7.21 -8.89
C PHE A 247 14.46 8.12 -9.15
N PRO A 248 14.65 8.64 -10.38
CA PRO A 248 15.87 9.34 -10.76
C PRO A 248 16.09 10.67 -10.04
N LYS A 249 15.04 11.28 -9.47
CA LYS A 249 15.13 12.53 -8.70
C LYS A 249 15.21 12.34 -7.20
N ALA A 250 14.94 11.13 -6.69
CA ALA A 250 15.04 10.86 -5.27
C ALA A 250 16.50 11.02 -4.80
N PRO A 251 16.75 11.79 -3.73
CA PRO A 251 18.12 12.01 -3.24
C PRO A 251 18.77 10.74 -2.70
N ARG A 252 17.95 9.76 -2.31
CA ARG A 252 18.38 8.45 -1.83
C ARG A 252 17.27 7.43 -2.05
N VAL A 253 17.62 6.24 -2.54
CA VAL A 253 16.72 5.07 -2.58
C VAL A 253 17.41 3.92 -1.87
N ASP A 254 16.90 3.58 -0.69
CA ASP A 254 17.38 2.46 0.11
C ASP A 254 16.52 1.23 -0.18
N THR A 255 17.12 0.05 -0.17
CA THR A 255 16.41 -1.21 -0.38
C THR A 255 16.65 -2.20 0.76
N VAL A 256 15.63 -2.98 1.12
CA VAL A 256 15.75 -4.09 2.06
C VAL A 256 14.96 -5.28 1.57
N VAL A 257 15.59 -6.45 1.57
CA VAL A 257 14.94 -7.74 1.31
C VAL A 257 14.59 -8.38 2.64
N LEU A 258 13.31 -8.71 2.82
CA LEU A 258 12.79 -9.32 4.05
C LEU A 258 12.91 -10.85 3.91
N PRO A 259 13.65 -11.53 4.80
CA PRO A 259 13.89 -12.96 4.69
C PRO A 259 12.61 -13.77 4.94
N GLU A 260 12.45 -14.87 4.20
CA GLU A 260 11.33 -15.82 4.31
C GLU A 260 9.95 -15.14 4.33
N THR A 261 9.80 -14.06 3.55
CA THR A 261 8.64 -13.18 3.61
C THR A 261 7.93 -13.12 2.26
N GLY A 262 6.67 -13.52 2.24
CA GLY A 262 5.75 -13.32 1.11
C GLY A 262 5.13 -11.93 1.12
N HIS A 263 4.16 -11.69 0.21
CA HIS A 263 3.58 -10.36 -0.01
C HIS A 263 2.89 -9.75 1.22
N SER A 264 2.27 -10.53 2.11
CA SER A 264 1.67 -10.01 3.35
C SER A 264 2.69 -9.87 4.46
N HIS A 265 3.58 -8.89 4.38
CA HIS A 265 4.80 -8.76 5.19
C HIS A 265 4.56 -8.93 6.70
N HIS A 266 3.48 -8.36 7.25
CA HIS A 266 3.17 -8.43 8.69
C HIS A 266 2.79 -9.84 9.18
N ALA A 267 2.46 -10.74 8.25
CA ALA A 267 2.15 -12.14 8.56
C ALA A 267 3.41 -13.02 8.79
N PHE A 268 4.58 -12.58 8.31
CA PHE A 268 5.82 -13.35 8.28
C PHE A 268 6.82 -12.91 9.36
N GLY A 269 7.83 -13.74 9.61
CA GLY A 269 8.93 -13.44 10.55
C GLY A 269 9.76 -12.22 10.16
N GLY A 270 9.97 -12.00 8.86
CA GLY A 270 10.71 -10.85 8.33
C GLY A 270 10.13 -9.49 8.68
N ARG A 271 8.89 -9.42 9.21
CA ARG A 271 8.30 -8.17 9.72
C ARG A 271 9.17 -7.46 10.75
N THR A 272 9.94 -8.20 11.57
CA THR A 272 10.82 -7.61 12.57
C THR A 272 11.96 -6.82 11.92
N VAL A 273 12.52 -7.35 10.83
CA VAL A 273 13.53 -6.66 10.01
C VAL A 273 12.93 -5.41 9.39
N LEU A 274 11.69 -5.50 8.85
CA LEU A 274 10.98 -4.34 8.30
C LEU A 274 10.80 -3.25 9.33
N TYR A 275 10.28 -3.57 10.52
CA TYR A 275 9.97 -2.59 11.56
C TYR A 275 11.23 -1.89 12.08
N ASP A 276 12.30 -2.64 12.30
CA ASP A 276 13.57 -2.07 12.78
C ASP A 276 14.28 -1.23 11.70
N THR A 277 14.21 -1.67 10.43
CA THR A 277 14.79 -0.92 9.32
C THR A 277 14.04 0.38 9.09
N LEU A 278 12.70 0.33 9.09
CA LEU A 278 11.87 1.51 8.88
C LEU A 278 12.05 2.55 10.00
N ASP A 279 12.07 2.13 11.27
CA ASP A 279 12.34 3.03 12.40
C ASP A 279 13.70 3.75 12.26
N LYS A 280 14.76 2.99 11.98
CA LYS A 280 16.11 3.56 11.77
C LYS A 280 16.14 4.51 10.58
N TRP A 281 15.48 4.13 9.49
CA TRP A 281 15.45 4.94 8.29
C TRP A 281 14.68 6.25 8.51
N VAL A 282 13.51 6.21 9.14
CA VAL A 282 12.72 7.42 9.49
C VAL A 282 13.53 8.36 10.37
N ARG A 283 14.29 7.86 11.34
CA ARG A 283 15.16 8.68 12.21
C ARG A 283 16.36 9.28 11.47
N SER A 284 16.66 8.83 10.26
CA SER A 284 17.75 9.34 9.42
C SER A 284 17.32 10.39 8.40
N LEU A 285 16.00 10.67 8.30
CA LEU A 285 15.45 11.73 7.48
C LEU A 285 15.64 13.10 8.13
#